data_3887e9717e4efaf50baf5251ba7f2098
#
_entry.id   3887e9717e4efaf50baf5251ba7f2098
#
_cell.length_a   1.000
_cell.length_b   1.000
_cell.length_c   1.000
_cell.angle_alpha   90.00
_cell.angle_beta   90.00
_cell.angle_gamma   90.00
#
_symmetry.space_group_name_H-M   'P 1'
#
loop_
_entity.id
_entity.type
_entity.pdbx_description
1 polymer ?
#
loop_
_entity_poly.entity_id
_entity_poly.type
_entity_poly.pdbx_seq_one_letter_code
_entity_poly.pdbx_strand_id
1 'polypeptide(L)'
;MYDEKKAERAVNFINNLKHTKGVWHGVPFDLLPWQDKIIRDIFGTVKDDGYRKYNTAYVEIPKKNGKSEIAAAIALYLTCADSEWGAEVYGCAADRQQASIVFDVAVDMVDQCPALKKRIKPIISQKRLVYMPFGSFYQVLSSEAFSKHGLNVHGVIFDELHAQPNRELFDVMTKGSGDARMQPLFFLITTAGTDRNSICYEVHQKADDILRGKKHDSTFYPVIYGIKDEDDWGLEENWYKANPSLGHTIPIKKVRDAFNSARENPAEENIFRQLRLNQWVKQSVRWMPMDIWDKCSFEVNPEKLKGRECYGGLDLSSTNDITAFVLVFPPTPTEKIDGAVALIMALDRSIRHESKESVYEKRGMRSFL
;
A
#
# COMPACT_ATOMS: atom_id res chain seq x y z
N MET A 1 9.23 -1.79 -28.93
CA MET A 1 8.87 -2.98 -29.74
C MET A 1 8.27 -4.02 -28.80
N TYR A 2 7.43 -4.96 -29.30
CA TYR A 2 6.90 -6.07 -28.50
C TYR A 2 7.50 -7.40 -28.99
N ASP A 3 8.03 -8.19 -28.06
CA ASP A 3 8.64 -9.51 -28.31
C ASP A 3 7.76 -10.61 -27.68
N GLU A 4 6.95 -11.25 -28.53
CA GLU A 4 6.03 -12.32 -28.14
C GLU A 4 6.75 -13.50 -27.47
N LYS A 5 7.96 -13.87 -27.96
CA LYS A 5 8.71 -14.99 -27.38
C LYS A 5 9.15 -14.75 -25.96
N LYS A 6 9.52 -13.53 -25.63
CA LYS A 6 9.89 -13.14 -24.25
C LYS A 6 8.66 -13.09 -23.34
N ALA A 7 7.54 -12.57 -23.84
CA ALA A 7 6.27 -12.58 -23.13
C ALA A 7 5.83 -14.02 -22.82
N GLU A 8 5.77 -14.88 -23.84
CA GLU A 8 5.40 -16.28 -23.70
C GLU A 8 6.34 -17.05 -22.76
N ARG A 9 7.63 -16.77 -22.82
CA ARG A 9 8.60 -17.40 -21.90
C ARG A 9 8.27 -17.09 -20.43
N ALA A 10 7.92 -15.83 -20.10
CA ALA A 10 7.58 -15.43 -18.75
C ALA A 10 6.24 -16.05 -18.31
N VAL A 11 5.22 -16.00 -19.16
CA VAL A 11 3.91 -16.61 -18.92
C VAL A 11 4.04 -18.12 -18.71
N ASN A 12 4.74 -18.81 -19.61
CA ASN A 12 4.93 -20.26 -19.51
C ASN A 12 5.72 -20.68 -18.28
N PHE A 13 6.74 -19.88 -17.88
CA PHE A 13 7.45 -20.14 -16.63
C PHE A 13 6.51 -20.09 -15.43
N ILE A 14 5.69 -19.04 -15.33
CA ILE A 14 4.77 -18.84 -14.20
C ILE A 14 3.66 -19.91 -14.21
N ASN A 15 3.06 -20.22 -15.36
CA ASN A 15 2.03 -21.24 -15.46
C ASN A 15 2.51 -22.67 -15.12
N ASN A 16 3.83 -22.91 -15.16
CA ASN A 16 4.43 -24.17 -14.68
C ASN A 16 4.65 -24.22 -13.15
N LEU A 17 4.42 -23.12 -12.45
CA LEU A 17 4.40 -23.11 -10.99
C LEU A 17 3.05 -23.62 -10.46
N LYS A 18 2.94 -23.76 -9.15
CA LYS A 18 1.70 -24.16 -8.49
C LYS A 18 1.35 -23.22 -7.35
N HIS A 19 0.08 -23.05 -7.14
CA HIS A 19 -0.42 -22.33 -5.97
C HIS A 19 -0.01 -23.02 -4.67
N THR A 20 0.23 -22.21 -3.62
CA THR A 20 0.85 -22.71 -2.39
C THR A 20 -0.10 -22.81 -1.21
N LYS A 21 -1.27 -22.15 -1.24
CA LYS A 21 -2.12 -21.99 -0.05
C LYS A 21 -3.60 -22.31 -0.29
N GLY A 22 -4.23 -22.73 0.79
CA GLY A 22 -5.69 -22.93 0.86
C GLY A 22 -6.20 -23.99 -0.11
N VAL A 23 -7.38 -23.74 -0.65
CA VAL A 23 -8.05 -24.64 -1.62
C VAL A 23 -7.32 -24.72 -2.95
N TRP A 24 -6.41 -23.82 -3.23
CA TRP A 24 -5.62 -23.76 -4.46
C TRP A 24 -4.28 -24.52 -4.33
N HIS A 25 -3.91 -25.00 -3.14
CA HIS A 25 -2.64 -25.69 -2.93
C HIS A 25 -2.47 -26.87 -3.93
N GLY A 26 -1.35 -26.84 -4.68
CA GLY A 26 -1.04 -27.87 -5.68
C GLY A 26 -1.72 -27.70 -7.04
N VAL A 27 -2.66 -26.77 -7.17
CA VAL A 27 -3.29 -26.42 -8.45
C VAL A 27 -2.26 -25.64 -9.31
N PRO A 28 -2.16 -25.90 -10.64
CA PRO A 28 -1.33 -25.10 -11.53
C PRO A 28 -1.63 -23.60 -11.41
N PHE A 29 -0.59 -22.79 -11.56
CA PHE A 29 -0.71 -21.33 -11.49
C PHE A 29 -1.27 -20.83 -12.84
N ASP A 30 -2.58 -20.87 -12.98
CA ASP A 30 -3.27 -20.34 -14.15
C ASP A 30 -3.41 -18.83 -14.01
N LEU A 31 -2.65 -18.08 -14.82
CA LEU A 31 -2.68 -16.60 -14.75
C LEU A 31 -4.07 -16.10 -15.13
N LEU A 32 -4.67 -15.31 -14.22
CA LEU A 32 -5.89 -14.57 -14.54
C LEU A 32 -5.60 -13.52 -15.63
N PRO A 33 -6.59 -13.08 -16.41
CA PRO A 33 -6.38 -12.15 -17.52
C PRO A 33 -5.59 -10.88 -17.16
N TRP A 34 -5.82 -10.33 -15.96
CA TRP A 34 -5.10 -9.16 -15.49
C TRP A 34 -3.64 -9.45 -15.14
N GLN A 35 -3.35 -10.64 -14.64
CA GLN A 35 -1.99 -11.09 -14.32
C GLN A 35 -1.22 -11.39 -15.61
N ASP A 36 -1.83 -12.11 -16.53
CA ASP A 36 -1.26 -12.42 -17.85
C ASP A 36 -0.88 -11.13 -18.58
N LYS A 37 -1.80 -10.14 -18.59
CA LYS A 37 -1.52 -8.84 -19.20
C LYS A 37 -0.31 -8.16 -18.60
N ILE A 38 -0.21 -8.08 -17.26
CA ILE A 38 0.93 -7.45 -16.56
C ILE A 38 2.24 -8.16 -16.91
N ILE A 39 2.25 -9.49 -16.88
CA ILE A 39 3.45 -10.29 -17.19
C ILE A 39 3.87 -10.09 -18.65
N ARG A 40 2.94 -10.17 -19.59
CA ARG A 40 3.21 -9.95 -21.01
C ARG A 40 3.73 -8.54 -21.29
N ASP A 41 3.09 -7.52 -20.72
CA ASP A 41 3.51 -6.13 -20.92
C ASP A 41 4.91 -5.88 -20.38
N ILE A 42 5.22 -6.34 -19.15
CA ILE A 42 6.52 -6.12 -18.52
C ILE A 42 7.63 -6.85 -19.27
N PHE A 43 7.44 -8.15 -19.55
CA PHE A 43 8.52 -8.98 -20.08
C PHE A 43 8.56 -9.01 -21.62
N GLY A 44 7.43 -8.74 -22.28
CA GLY A 44 7.35 -8.68 -23.75
C GLY A 44 7.68 -7.33 -24.34
N THR A 45 7.57 -6.23 -23.59
CA THR A 45 7.92 -4.90 -24.13
C THR A 45 9.42 -4.65 -24.01
N VAL A 46 10.08 -4.51 -25.16
CA VAL A 46 11.54 -4.34 -25.24
C VAL A 46 11.94 -3.05 -25.92
N LYS A 47 13.16 -2.60 -25.65
CA LYS A 47 13.85 -1.54 -26.36
C LYS A 47 14.44 -2.07 -27.68
N ASP A 48 15.05 -1.21 -28.49
CA ASP A 48 15.66 -1.59 -29.77
C ASP A 48 16.90 -2.49 -29.59
N ASP A 49 17.54 -2.42 -28.42
CA ASP A 49 18.64 -3.31 -28.02
C ASP A 49 18.16 -4.72 -27.56
N GLY A 50 16.86 -4.94 -27.56
CA GLY A 50 16.22 -6.20 -27.16
C GLY A 50 16.08 -6.39 -25.66
N TYR A 51 16.58 -5.49 -24.80
CA TYR A 51 16.39 -5.57 -23.37
C TYR A 51 15.02 -5.02 -22.96
N ARG A 52 14.54 -5.46 -21.78
CA ARG A 52 13.27 -5.01 -21.20
C ARG A 52 13.19 -3.49 -21.16
N LYS A 53 12.04 -2.95 -21.60
CA LYS A 53 11.78 -1.51 -21.59
C LYS A 53 11.49 -0.98 -20.19
N TYR A 54 10.67 -1.71 -19.45
CA TYR A 54 10.24 -1.29 -18.10
C TYR A 54 11.26 -1.73 -17.06
N ASN A 55 11.83 -0.77 -16.35
CA ASN A 55 12.68 -1.02 -15.19
C ASN A 55 11.92 -0.89 -13.86
N THR A 56 10.76 -0.23 -13.86
CA THR A 56 9.88 -0.12 -12.69
C THR A 56 8.47 -0.51 -13.09
N ALA A 57 7.87 -1.41 -12.34
CA ALA A 57 6.46 -1.76 -12.45
C ALA A 57 5.78 -1.49 -11.09
N TYR A 58 4.73 -0.68 -11.11
CA TYR A 58 3.92 -0.36 -9.95
C TYR A 58 2.53 -0.96 -10.11
N VAL A 59 2.17 -1.87 -9.20
CA VAL A 59 0.87 -2.55 -9.20
C VAL A 59 0.18 -2.27 -7.88
N GLU A 60 -0.85 -1.44 -7.93
CA GLU A 60 -1.68 -1.13 -6.78
C GLU A 60 -3.03 -1.82 -6.92
N ILE A 61 -3.35 -2.70 -5.98
CA ILE A 61 -4.51 -3.59 -6.06
C ILE A 61 -5.01 -3.96 -4.65
N PRO A 62 -6.34 -4.10 -4.42
CA PRO A 62 -6.89 -4.46 -3.13
C PRO A 62 -6.34 -5.76 -2.54
N LYS A 63 -6.58 -5.97 -1.25
CA LYS A 63 -6.22 -7.23 -0.57
C LYS A 63 -6.96 -8.43 -1.16
N LYS A 64 -6.31 -9.60 -1.10
CA LYS A 64 -6.83 -10.93 -1.53
C LYS A 64 -6.89 -11.16 -3.05
N ASN A 65 -6.32 -10.26 -3.87
CA ASN A 65 -6.19 -10.46 -5.32
C ASN A 65 -4.98 -11.32 -5.73
N GLY A 66 -4.29 -12.00 -4.82
CA GLY A 66 -3.17 -12.90 -5.17
C GLY A 66 -1.80 -12.21 -5.28
N LYS A 67 -1.61 -11.03 -4.66
CA LYS A 67 -0.37 -10.24 -4.72
C LYS A 67 0.89 -11.05 -4.41
N SER A 68 0.92 -11.75 -3.26
CA SER A 68 2.12 -12.45 -2.80
C SER A 68 2.49 -13.63 -3.69
N GLU A 69 1.50 -14.31 -4.29
CA GLU A 69 1.74 -15.41 -5.23
C GLU A 69 2.39 -14.90 -6.52
N ILE A 70 1.85 -13.85 -7.15
CA ILE A 70 2.43 -13.28 -8.38
C ILE A 70 3.79 -12.65 -8.10
N ALA A 71 3.98 -12.00 -6.96
CA ALA A 71 5.27 -11.43 -6.53
C ALA A 71 6.35 -12.50 -6.38
N ALA A 72 6.01 -13.66 -5.76
CA ALA A 72 6.91 -14.81 -5.64
C ALA A 72 7.25 -15.42 -7.00
N ALA A 73 6.26 -15.57 -7.89
CA ALA A 73 6.47 -16.08 -9.23
C ALA A 73 7.40 -15.18 -10.06
N ILE A 74 7.24 -13.86 -9.98
CA ILE A 74 8.14 -12.89 -10.63
C ILE A 74 9.55 -12.97 -10.03
N ALA A 75 9.69 -13.07 -8.69
CA ALA A 75 10.99 -13.24 -8.04
C ALA A 75 11.72 -14.49 -8.56
N LEU A 76 11.02 -15.62 -8.67
CA LEU A 76 11.58 -16.85 -9.22
C LEU A 76 11.93 -16.71 -10.71
N TYR A 77 11.10 -16.07 -11.51
CA TYR A 77 11.39 -15.80 -12.92
C TYR A 77 12.67 -14.98 -13.10
N LEU A 78 12.79 -13.86 -12.38
CA LEU A 78 13.99 -13.01 -12.42
C LEU A 78 15.26 -13.76 -11.97
N THR A 79 15.12 -14.68 -11.01
CA THR A 79 16.24 -15.47 -10.48
C THR A 79 16.67 -16.59 -11.43
N CYS A 80 15.71 -17.24 -12.11
CA CYS A 80 15.97 -18.51 -12.79
C CYS A 80 15.87 -18.44 -14.31
N ALA A 81 15.08 -17.52 -14.87
CA ALA A 81 14.62 -17.59 -16.25
C ALA A 81 14.78 -16.29 -17.06
N ASP A 82 15.16 -15.19 -16.47
CA ASP A 82 15.31 -13.89 -17.14
C ASP A 82 16.64 -13.74 -17.93
N SER A 83 17.39 -14.83 -18.06
CA SER A 83 18.66 -14.93 -18.81
C SER A 83 19.79 -14.04 -18.26
N GLU A 84 19.77 -13.72 -16.98
CA GLU A 84 20.78 -12.91 -16.32
C GLU A 84 21.70 -13.79 -15.46
N TRP A 85 23.02 -13.75 -15.72
CA TRP A 85 24.00 -14.47 -14.92
C TRP A 85 24.30 -13.73 -13.61
N GLY A 86 24.37 -14.48 -12.51
CA GLY A 86 24.62 -13.89 -11.19
C GLY A 86 23.55 -12.86 -10.80
N ALA A 87 22.27 -13.08 -11.18
CA ALA A 87 21.19 -12.18 -10.85
C ALA A 87 21.01 -12.09 -9.35
N GLU A 88 21.04 -10.88 -8.82
CA GLU A 88 20.72 -10.58 -7.43
C GLU A 88 19.28 -10.06 -7.36
N VAL A 89 18.38 -10.88 -6.81
CA VAL A 89 16.96 -10.54 -6.64
C VAL A 89 16.66 -10.40 -5.16
N TYR A 90 16.02 -9.30 -4.77
CA TYR A 90 15.76 -8.98 -3.38
C TYR A 90 14.28 -8.80 -3.10
N GLY A 91 13.80 -9.44 -2.01
CA GLY A 91 12.48 -9.21 -1.46
C GLY A 91 12.55 -8.18 -0.34
N CYS A 92 11.80 -7.11 -0.47
CA CYS A 92 11.75 -5.98 0.47
C CYS A 92 10.33 -5.77 0.98
N ALA A 93 10.17 -5.53 2.28
CA ALA A 93 8.93 -5.10 2.91
C ALA A 93 9.25 -4.24 4.14
N ALA A 94 8.23 -3.74 4.84
CA ALA A 94 8.39 -2.89 6.01
C ALA A 94 9.21 -3.57 7.11
N ASP A 95 9.01 -4.86 7.29
CA ASP A 95 9.76 -5.68 8.23
C ASP A 95 10.12 -7.05 7.62
N ARG A 96 11.04 -7.76 8.29
CA ARG A 96 11.53 -9.06 7.83
C ARG A 96 10.45 -10.15 7.83
N GLN A 97 9.46 -10.06 8.70
CA GLN A 97 8.39 -11.04 8.79
C GLN A 97 7.46 -10.91 7.58
N GLN A 98 7.09 -9.68 7.20
CA GLN A 98 6.31 -9.41 5.99
C GLN A 98 7.05 -9.82 4.72
N ALA A 99 8.33 -9.44 4.58
CA ALA A 99 9.15 -9.85 3.44
C ALA A 99 9.29 -11.38 3.34
N SER A 100 9.23 -12.10 4.48
CA SER A 100 9.24 -13.56 4.50
C SER A 100 7.99 -14.19 3.91
N ILE A 101 6.86 -13.51 3.86
CA ILE A 101 5.61 -14.06 3.30
C ILE A 101 5.78 -14.42 1.82
N VAL A 102 6.37 -13.53 1.03
CA VAL A 102 6.66 -13.76 -0.40
C VAL A 102 7.75 -14.81 -0.57
N PHE A 103 8.76 -14.81 0.31
CA PHE A 103 9.83 -15.80 0.30
C PHE A 103 9.31 -17.20 0.58
N ASP A 104 8.49 -17.37 1.60
CA ASP A 104 7.93 -18.68 1.97
C ASP A 104 7.03 -19.22 0.84
N VAL A 105 6.25 -18.36 0.16
CA VAL A 105 5.52 -18.73 -1.05
C VAL A 105 6.48 -19.18 -2.17
N ALA A 106 7.60 -18.49 -2.38
CA ALA A 106 8.58 -18.89 -3.39
C ALA A 106 9.23 -20.24 -3.05
N VAL A 107 9.53 -20.51 -1.77
CA VAL A 107 10.03 -21.82 -1.31
C VAL A 107 9.02 -22.92 -1.62
N ASP A 108 7.75 -22.72 -1.27
CA ASP A 108 6.67 -23.69 -1.53
C ASP A 108 6.48 -23.95 -3.04
N MET A 109 6.56 -22.91 -3.87
CA MET A 109 6.53 -23.06 -5.35
C MET A 109 7.70 -23.90 -5.87
N VAL A 110 8.90 -23.66 -5.35
CA VAL A 110 10.11 -24.46 -5.69
C VAL A 110 9.93 -25.90 -5.27
N ASP A 111 9.43 -26.16 -4.07
CA ASP A 111 9.22 -27.52 -3.56
C ASP A 111 8.21 -28.32 -4.36
N GLN A 112 7.20 -27.66 -4.93
CA GLN A 112 6.18 -28.28 -5.76
C GLN A 112 6.59 -28.41 -7.24
N CYS A 113 7.71 -27.80 -7.66
CA CYS A 113 8.22 -27.88 -9.05
C CYS A 113 9.51 -28.72 -9.11
N PRO A 114 9.45 -29.99 -9.56
CA PRO A 114 10.63 -30.88 -9.58
C PRO A 114 11.82 -30.31 -10.39
N ALA A 115 11.55 -29.54 -11.43
CA ALA A 115 12.57 -28.92 -12.25
C ALA A 115 13.34 -27.82 -11.52
N LEU A 116 12.65 -27.00 -10.70
CA LEU A 116 13.27 -25.98 -9.87
C LEU A 116 13.94 -26.59 -8.64
N LYS A 117 13.28 -27.55 -7.99
CA LYS A 117 13.81 -28.22 -6.79
C LYS A 117 15.18 -28.85 -7.01
N LYS A 118 15.45 -29.37 -8.20
CA LYS A 118 16.77 -29.93 -8.58
C LYS A 118 17.86 -28.86 -8.78
N ARG A 119 17.50 -27.61 -9.03
CA ARG A 119 18.43 -26.54 -9.43
C ARG A 119 18.56 -25.41 -8.40
N ILE A 120 17.61 -25.31 -7.49
CA ILE A 120 17.58 -24.29 -6.45
C ILE A 120 17.99 -24.91 -5.12
N LYS A 121 18.96 -24.29 -4.47
CA LYS A 121 19.39 -24.61 -3.10
C LYS A 121 18.76 -23.59 -2.12
N PRO A 122 17.80 -23.98 -1.29
CA PRO A 122 17.26 -23.09 -0.26
C PRO A 122 18.23 -22.99 0.92
N ILE A 123 18.45 -21.78 1.41
CA ILE A 123 19.20 -21.47 2.63
C ILE A 123 18.23 -20.73 3.56
N ILE A 124 17.39 -21.49 4.25
CA ILE A 124 16.24 -20.98 5.01
C ILE A 124 16.66 -20.00 6.12
N SER A 125 17.78 -20.28 6.82
CA SER A 125 18.31 -19.41 7.88
C SER A 125 18.65 -17.99 7.40
N GLN A 126 19.02 -17.86 6.11
CA GLN A 126 19.33 -16.59 5.46
C GLN A 126 18.16 -16.03 4.66
N LYS A 127 17.03 -16.73 4.59
CA LYS A 127 15.91 -16.42 3.68
C LYS A 127 16.41 -16.22 2.24
N ARG A 128 17.16 -17.18 1.73
CA ARG A 128 17.82 -17.12 0.42
C ARG A 128 17.58 -18.40 -0.39
N LEU A 129 17.22 -18.23 -1.65
CA LEU A 129 17.13 -19.28 -2.68
C LEU A 129 18.27 -19.07 -3.68
N VAL A 130 19.15 -20.04 -3.84
CA VAL A 130 20.28 -19.96 -4.78
C VAL A 130 20.00 -20.83 -6.00
N TYR A 131 19.92 -20.23 -7.18
CA TYR A 131 19.80 -20.92 -8.45
C TYR A 131 21.20 -21.28 -8.97
N MET A 132 21.59 -22.55 -8.80
CA MET A 132 22.94 -23.02 -9.05
C MET A 132 23.45 -22.85 -10.49
N PRO A 133 22.61 -23.02 -11.56
CA PRO A 133 23.11 -22.95 -12.93
C PRO A 133 23.69 -21.58 -13.32
N PHE A 134 23.15 -20.48 -12.77
CA PHE A 134 23.58 -19.12 -13.12
C PHE A 134 24.29 -18.41 -11.95
N GLY A 135 24.41 -19.06 -10.79
CA GLY A 135 24.92 -18.41 -9.58
C GLY A 135 24.02 -17.27 -9.08
N SER A 136 22.77 -17.25 -9.52
CA SER A 136 21.77 -16.23 -9.19
C SER A 136 21.09 -16.54 -7.86
N PHE A 137 20.51 -15.54 -7.21
CA PHE A 137 19.77 -15.78 -5.98
C PHE A 137 18.60 -14.83 -5.78
N TYR A 138 17.61 -15.31 -5.02
CA TYR A 138 16.54 -14.50 -4.41
C TYR A 138 16.74 -14.47 -2.90
N GLN A 139 16.78 -13.30 -2.28
CA GLN A 139 17.02 -13.13 -0.85
C GLN A 139 16.14 -12.03 -0.25
N VAL A 140 15.65 -12.29 0.97
CA VAL A 140 14.94 -11.28 1.76
C VAL A 140 15.94 -10.32 2.40
N LEU A 141 15.72 -9.02 2.24
CA LEU A 141 16.40 -7.97 2.98
C LEU A 141 15.49 -7.43 4.09
N SER A 142 16.04 -7.26 5.27
CA SER A 142 15.41 -6.52 6.36
C SER A 142 15.83 -5.05 6.34
N SER A 143 15.02 -4.20 6.93
CA SER A 143 15.31 -2.77 7.10
C SER A 143 16.66 -2.47 7.77
N GLU A 144 17.17 -3.38 8.59
CA GLU A 144 18.49 -3.26 9.22
C GLU A 144 19.69 -3.51 8.28
N ALA A 145 19.43 -4.01 7.07
CA ALA A 145 20.49 -4.29 6.09
C ALA A 145 20.94 -3.07 5.27
N PHE A 146 20.47 -1.87 5.59
CA PHE A 146 20.71 -0.62 4.85
C PHE A 146 22.18 -0.19 4.73
N SER A 147 23.06 -0.68 5.57
CA SER A 147 24.49 -0.32 5.53
C SER A 147 25.29 -1.02 4.42
N LYS A 148 24.65 -1.86 3.61
CA LYS A 148 25.33 -2.61 2.54
C LYS A 148 25.25 -1.88 1.21
N HIS A 149 26.08 -0.87 1.04
CA HIS A 149 26.39 -0.33 -0.28
C HIS A 149 27.12 -1.37 -1.13
N GLY A 150 26.84 -1.41 -2.44
CA GLY A 150 27.54 -2.30 -3.39
C GLY A 150 26.71 -3.48 -3.87
N LEU A 151 25.38 -3.45 -3.71
CA LEU A 151 24.49 -4.44 -4.31
C LEU A 151 24.43 -4.26 -5.83
N ASN A 152 24.49 -5.37 -6.57
CA ASN A 152 24.35 -5.39 -8.03
C ASN A 152 22.95 -5.93 -8.40
N VAL A 153 21.95 -5.13 -8.17
CA VAL A 153 20.54 -5.52 -8.18
C VAL A 153 20.04 -5.79 -9.59
N HIS A 154 19.55 -7.02 -9.83
CA HIS A 154 18.81 -7.36 -11.05
C HIS A 154 17.29 -7.27 -10.83
N GLY A 155 16.82 -7.57 -9.62
CA GLY A 155 15.40 -7.49 -9.31
C GLY A 155 15.12 -7.08 -7.86
N VAL A 156 14.08 -6.29 -7.67
CA VAL A 156 13.53 -5.98 -6.35
C VAL A 156 12.05 -6.26 -6.36
N ILE A 157 11.58 -6.98 -5.37
CA ILE A 157 10.16 -7.19 -5.10
C ILE A 157 9.83 -6.42 -3.82
N PHE A 158 9.17 -5.28 -3.95
CA PHE A 158 8.58 -4.57 -2.82
C PHE A 158 7.15 -5.03 -2.61
N ASP A 159 6.90 -5.78 -1.53
CA ASP A 159 5.54 -6.13 -1.12
C ASP A 159 5.05 -5.14 -0.05
N GLU A 160 3.78 -4.74 -0.19
CA GLU A 160 3.09 -3.81 0.70
C GLU A 160 3.86 -2.49 0.91
N LEU A 161 4.22 -1.82 -0.21
CA LEU A 161 4.98 -0.56 -0.19
C LEU A 161 4.34 0.52 0.71
N HIS A 162 2.99 0.51 0.87
CA HIS A 162 2.26 1.43 1.74
C HIS A 162 2.62 1.30 3.24
N ALA A 163 3.18 0.16 3.63
CA ALA A 163 3.58 -0.10 5.02
C ALA A 163 5.02 0.35 5.33
N GLN A 164 5.77 0.86 4.35
CA GLN A 164 7.15 1.33 4.57
C GLN A 164 7.17 2.52 5.54
N PRO A 165 7.98 2.46 6.62
CA PRO A 165 8.01 3.53 7.63
C PRO A 165 8.66 4.82 7.11
N ASN A 166 9.57 4.71 6.15
CA ASN A 166 10.27 5.82 5.50
C ASN A 166 10.74 5.43 4.09
N ARG A 167 11.40 6.36 3.42
CA ARG A 167 11.87 6.16 2.03
C ARG A 167 13.24 5.50 1.89
N GLU A 168 13.97 5.29 2.98
CA GLU A 168 15.38 4.89 2.93
C GLU A 168 15.61 3.58 2.18
N LEU A 169 14.89 2.51 2.54
CA LEU A 169 15.00 1.22 1.85
C LEU A 169 14.66 1.35 0.37
N PHE A 170 13.58 2.07 0.08
CA PHE A 170 13.15 2.30 -1.29
C PHE A 170 14.24 3.00 -2.11
N ASP A 171 14.81 4.08 -1.59
CA ASP A 171 15.85 4.85 -2.27
C ASP A 171 17.13 4.02 -2.48
N VAL A 172 17.60 3.30 -1.45
CA VAL A 172 18.78 2.43 -1.57
C VAL A 172 18.60 1.34 -2.62
N MET A 173 17.41 0.74 -2.68
CA MET A 173 17.15 -0.38 -3.60
C MET A 173 16.82 0.05 -5.02
N THR A 174 16.33 1.27 -5.24
CA THR A 174 15.87 1.71 -6.57
C THR A 174 16.74 2.77 -7.21
N LYS A 175 17.61 3.46 -6.43
CA LYS A 175 18.47 4.53 -6.96
C LYS A 175 19.92 4.05 -7.07
N GLY A 176 20.33 3.74 -8.29
CA GLY A 176 21.71 3.36 -8.62
C GLY A 176 22.07 1.89 -8.41
N SER A 177 21.32 1.14 -7.64
CA SER A 177 21.65 -0.26 -7.31
C SER A 177 21.57 -1.21 -8.52
N GLY A 178 20.78 -0.87 -9.53
CA GLY A 178 20.62 -1.64 -10.77
C GLY A 178 21.38 -1.10 -11.97
N ASP A 179 22.19 -0.05 -11.83
CA ASP A 179 22.83 0.65 -12.96
C ASP A 179 23.83 -0.20 -13.74
N ALA A 180 24.40 -1.23 -13.11
CA ALA A 180 25.30 -2.18 -13.77
C ALA A 180 24.55 -3.28 -14.57
N ARG A 181 23.23 -3.36 -14.48
CA ARG A 181 22.40 -4.36 -15.17
C ARG A 181 21.70 -3.74 -16.38
N MET A 182 21.62 -4.50 -17.47
CA MET A 182 20.98 -4.01 -18.72
C MET A 182 19.45 -3.98 -18.64
N GLN A 183 18.85 -4.81 -17.79
CA GLN A 183 17.40 -4.94 -17.66
C GLN A 183 16.93 -5.19 -16.22
N PRO A 184 17.32 -4.36 -15.24
CA PRO A 184 16.85 -4.52 -13.88
C PRO A 184 15.32 -4.33 -13.81
N LEU A 185 14.66 -4.93 -12.83
CA LEU A 185 13.22 -4.75 -12.58
C LEU A 185 12.96 -4.45 -11.10
N PHE A 186 12.37 -3.31 -10.83
CA PHE A 186 11.80 -2.92 -9.54
C PHE A 186 10.29 -3.17 -9.60
N PHE A 187 9.84 -4.29 -9.05
CA PHE A 187 8.42 -4.66 -9.00
C PHE A 187 7.82 -4.25 -7.65
N LEU A 188 7.00 -3.20 -7.68
CA LEU A 188 6.37 -2.59 -6.52
C LEU A 188 4.91 -3.03 -6.49
N ILE A 189 4.52 -3.85 -5.50
CA ILE A 189 3.15 -4.30 -5.37
C ILE A 189 2.58 -3.91 -4.01
N THR A 190 1.40 -3.31 -4.00
CA THR A 190 0.84 -2.71 -2.79
C THR A 190 -0.69 -2.64 -2.82
N THR A 191 -1.25 -2.25 -1.70
CA THR A 191 -2.62 -1.76 -1.55
C THR A 191 -2.55 -0.27 -1.24
N ALA A 192 -3.62 0.49 -1.46
CA ALA A 192 -3.72 1.89 -1.05
C ALA A 192 -3.46 2.05 0.46
N GLY A 193 -2.79 3.13 0.81
CA GLY A 193 -2.47 3.48 2.19
C GLY A 193 -3.39 4.55 2.77
N THR A 194 -2.99 5.07 3.93
CA THR A 194 -3.65 6.18 4.63
C THR A 194 -2.76 7.42 4.74
N ASP A 195 -1.45 7.24 4.68
CA ASP A 195 -0.49 8.34 4.76
C ASP A 195 -0.14 8.88 3.37
N ARG A 196 -0.62 10.09 3.09
CA ARG A 196 -0.35 10.80 1.83
C ARG A 196 1.03 11.47 1.76
N ASN A 197 1.82 11.41 2.84
CA ASN A 197 3.21 11.87 2.86
C ASN A 197 4.21 10.72 2.66
N SER A 198 3.71 9.48 2.52
CA SER A 198 4.55 8.30 2.35
C SER A 198 5.17 8.19 0.96
N ILE A 199 6.29 7.47 0.86
CA ILE A 199 6.90 7.13 -0.44
C ILE A 199 5.92 6.36 -1.34
N CYS A 200 5.03 5.54 -0.78
CA CYS A 200 4.03 4.83 -1.55
C CYS A 200 3.05 5.79 -2.24
N TYR A 201 2.62 6.85 -1.54
CA TYR A 201 1.74 7.84 -2.14
C TYR A 201 2.45 8.68 -3.22
N GLU A 202 3.73 9.00 -3.05
CA GLU A 202 4.55 9.67 -4.08
C GLU A 202 4.58 8.83 -5.37
N VAL A 203 4.81 7.51 -5.23
CA VAL A 203 4.81 6.57 -6.37
C VAL A 203 3.40 6.41 -6.96
N HIS A 204 2.37 6.35 -6.13
CA HIS A 204 0.97 6.35 -6.56
C HIS A 204 0.64 7.57 -7.41
N GLN A 205 0.99 8.78 -6.96
CA GLN A 205 0.76 10.01 -7.71
C GLN A 205 1.48 10.01 -9.05
N LYS A 206 2.75 9.52 -9.09
CA LYS A 206 3.48 9.35 -10.36
C LYS A 206 2.74 8.40 -11.29
N ALA A 207 2.26 7.27 -10.77
CA ALA A 207 1.52 6.28 -11.55
C ALA A 207 0.20 6.87 -12.10
N ASP A 208 -0.59 7.55 -11.27
CA ASP A 208 -1.84 8.19 -11.68
C ASP A 208 -1.61 9.31 -12.71
N ASP A 209 -0.58 10.14 -12.53
CA ASP A 209 -0.21 11.19 -13.50
C ASP A 209 0.17 10.60 -14.86
N ILE A 210 0.88 9.45 -14.89
CA ILE A 210 1.22 8.75 -16.15
C ILE A 210 -0.05 8.16 -16.78
N LEU A 211 -0.91 7.50 -16.01
CA LEU A 211 -2.17 6.93 -16.51
C LEU A 211 -3.12 8.01 -17.07
N ARG A 212 -3.10 9.21 -16.51
CA ARG A 212 -3.87 10.38 -16.99
C ARG A 212 -3.17 11.16 -18.10
N GLY A 213 -1.98 10.74 -18.53
CA GLY A 213 -1.21 11.43 -19.57
C GLY A 213 -0.62 12.79 -19.15
N LYS A 214 -0.56 13.09 -17.84
CA LYS A 214 0.05 14.33 -17.31
C LYS A 214 1.56 14.25 -17.24
N LYS A 215 2.10 13.05 -17.07
CA LYS A 215 3.54 12.77 -17.04
C LYS A 215 3.87 11.65 -18.03
N HIS A 216 5.11 11.66 -18.52
CA HIS A 216 5.62 10.61 -19.39
C HIS A 216 6.90 10.03 -18.79
N ASP A 217 6.88 8.72 -18.54
CA ASP A 217 8.06 7.94 -18.19
C ASP A 217 7.94 6.58 -18.90
N SER A 218 8.69 6.44 -19.98
CA SER A 218 8.62 5.27 -20.86
C SER A 218 9.16 3.99 -20.22
N THR A 219 9.85 4.09 -19.09
CA THR A 219 10.45 2.98 -18.33
C THR A 219 9.63 2.56 -17.12
N PHE A 220 8.56 3.30 -16.81
CA PHE A 220 7.67 3.04 -15.70
C PHE A 220 6.36 2.41 -16.20
N TYR A 221 5.97 1.28 -15.60
CA TYR A 221 4.74 0.55 -15.93
C TYR A 221 3.72 0.71 -14.78
N PRO A 222 2.73 1.60 -14.90
CA PRO A 222 1.73 1.81 -13.86
C PRO A 222 0.50 0.93 -14.05
N VAL A 223 0.03 0.30 -12.97
CA VAL A 223 -1.27 -0.37 -12.89
C VAL A 223 -1.93 -0.03 -11.55
N ILE A 224 -3.11 0.55 -11.60
CA ILE A 224 -3.92 0.86 -10.43
C ILE A 224 -5.32 0.26 -10.61
N TYR A 225 -5.65 -0.74 -9.78
CA TYR A 225 -7.00 -1.28 -9.64
C TYR A 225 -7.64 -0.68 -8.40
N GLY A 226 -8.71 0.05 -8.56
CA GLY A 226 -9.40 0.72 -7.47
C GLY A 226 -10.58 1.51 -7.98
N ILE A 227 -11.29 2.16 -7.07
CA ILE A 227 -12.34 3.12 -7.40
C ILE A 227 -11.87 4.53 -7.01
N LYS A 228 -12.45 5.53 -7.66
CA LYS A 228 -12.18 6.95 -7.37
C LYS A 228 -13.00 7.43 -6.19
N ASP A 229 -12.64 8.60 -5.65
CA ASP A 229 -13.36 9.20 -4.52
C ASP A 229 -14.82 9.53 -4.84
N GLU A 230 -15.12 9.86 -6.11
CA GLU A 230 -16.47 10.15 -6.63
C GLU A 230 -17.32 8.91 -6.95
N ASP A 231 -16.71 7.72 -7.05
CA ASP A 231 -17.42 6.47 -7.35
C ASP A 231 -18.24 6.01 -6.12
N ASP A 232 -19.47 5.56 -6.34
CA ASP A 232 -20.29 4.97 -5.28
C ASP A 232 -19.71 3.64 -4.82
N TRP A 233 -19.27 3.59 -3.57
CA TRP A 233 -18.67 2.41 -2.96
C TRP A 233 -19.67 1.27 -2.69
N GLY A 234 -20.97 1.54 -2.76
CA GLY A 234 -22.04 0.57 -2.59
C GLY A 234 -22.40 -0.20 -3.85
N LEU A 235 -21.95 0.23 -5.02
CA LEU A 235 -22.27 -0.42 -6.30
C LEU A 235 -21.33 -1.60 -6.56
N GLU A 236 -21.90 -2.80 -6.79
CA GLU A 236 -21.13 -4.02 -7.06
C GLU A 236 -20.25 -3.89 -8.30
N GLU A 237 -20.66 -3.13 -9.32
CA GLU A 237 -19.85 -2.87 -10.51
C GLU A 237 -18.49 -2.24 -10.14
N ASN A 238 -18.47 -1.34 -9.16
CA ASN A 238 -17.26 -0.72 -8.66
C ASN A 238 -16.39 -1.72 -7.87
N TRP A 239 -17.00 -2.73 -7.25
CA TRP A 239 -16.23 -3.80 -6.60
C TRP A 239 -15.49 -4.67 -7.62
N TYR A 240 -16.13 -5.00 -8.76
CA TYR A 240 -15.46 -5.70 -9.86
C TYR A 240 -14.38 -4.86 -10.52
N LYS A 241 -14.61 -3.55 -10.70
CA LYS A 241 -13.60 -2.61 -11.22
C LYS A 241 -12.35 -2.57 -10.35
N ALA A 242 -12.52 -2.59 -9.02
CA ALA A 242 -11.41 -2.58 -8.07
C ALA A 242 -10.73 -3.95 -7.93
N ASN A 243 -11.47 -5.05 -8.05
CA ASN A 243 -10.98 -6.40 -7.76
C ASN A 243 -11.04 -7.29 -9.01
N PRO A 244 -10.02 -7.29 -9.85
CA PRO A 244 -10.03 -8.10 -11.09
C PRO A 244 -10.01 -9.62 -10.83
N SER A 245 -9.79 -10.06 -9.58
CA SER A 245 -9.90 -11.46 -9.15
C SER A 245 -11.25 -11.80 -8.51
N LEU A 246 -12.21 -10.85 -8.50
CA LEU A 246 -13.54 -11.07 -7.91
C LEU A 246 -14.33 -12.07 -8.74
N GLY A 247 -14.93 -13.04 -8.09
CA GLY A 247 -15.60 -14.17 -8.74
C GLY A 247 -14.68 -15.36 -9.06
N HIS A 248 -13.35 -15.16 -9.04
CA HIS A 248 -12.35 -16.22 -9.21
C HIS A 248 -11.76 -16.63 -7.85
N THR A 249 -10.87 -15.81 -7.30
CA THR A 249 -10.23 -16.10 -6.00
C THR A 249 -10.95 -15.45 -4.82
N ILE A 250 -11.77 -14.44 -5.07
CA ILE A 250 -12.55 -13.72 -4.05
C ILE A 250 -14.04 -14.01 -4.29
N PRO A 251 -14.73 -14.79 -3.43
CA PRO A 251 -16.17 -14.96 -3.53
C PRO A 251 -16.91 -13.63 -3.31
N ILE A 252 -17.84 -13.26 -4.21
CA ILE A 252 -18.62 -12.03 -4.10
C ILE A 252 -19.39 -11.93 -2.78
N LYS A 253 -19.87 -13.04 -2.26
CA LYS A 253 -20.56 -13.10 -0.96
C LYS A 253 -19.74 -12.48 0.17
N LYS A 254 -18.42 -12.77 0.21
CA LYS A 254 -17.53 -12.20 1.25
C LYS A 254 -17.37 -10.69 1.15
N VAL A 255 -17.47 -10.14 -0.06
CA VAL A 255 -17.42 -8.68 -0.25
C VAL A 255 -18.75 -8.05 0.14
N ARG A 256 -19.88 -8.70 -0.20
CA ARG A 256 -21.23 -8.26 0.26
C ARG A 256 -21.35 -8.25 1.79
N ASP A 257 -20.89 -9.33 2.44
CA ASP A 257 -20.91 -9.43 3.90
C ASP A 257 -20.07 -8.30 4.53
N ALA A 258 -18.87 -8.05 4.02
CA ALA A 258 -18.01 -6.97 4.48
C ALA A 258 -18.59 -5.57 4.21
N PHE A 259 -19.27 -5.37 3.08
CA PHE A 259 -19.95 -4.12 2.75
C PHE A 259 -21.13 -3.87 3.71
N ASN A 260 -21.94 -4.88 3.97
CA ASN A 260 -23.07 -4.73 4.88
C ASN A 260 -22.62 -4.34 6.29
N SER A 261 -21.53 -4.95 6.79
CA SER A 261 -20.92 -4.56 8.07
C SER A 261 -20.41 -3.11 8.04
N ALA A 262 -19.70 -2.74 6.98
CA ALA A 262 -19.13 -1.38 6.83
C ALA A 262 -20.20 -0.29 6.68
N ARG A 263 -21.34 -0.61 6.06
CA ARG A 263 -22.48 0.32 5.93
C ARG A 263 -23.13 0.64 7.27
N GLU A 264 -23.18 -0.31 8.17
CA GLU A 264 -23.77 -0.15 9.50
C GLU A 264 -22.78 0.42 10.52
N ASN A 265 -21.47 0.31 10.26
CA ASN A 265 -20.42 0.76 11.15
C ASN A 265 -19.47 1.73 10.45
N PRO A 266 -19.58 3.05 10.70
CA PRO A 266 -18.72 4.06 10.06
C PRO A 266 -17.23 3.85 10.27
N ALA A 267 -16.81 3.21 11.35
CA ALA A 267 -15.41 2.88 11.61
C ALA A 267 -14.86 1.83 10.61
N GLU A 268 -15.72 0.96 10.10
CA GLU A 268 -15.35 -0.07 9.12
C GLU A 268 -15.42 0.42 7.67
N GLU A 269 -16.13 1.52 7.41
CA GLU A 269 -16.24 2.09 6.05
C GLU A 269 -14.86 2.39 5.43
N ASN A 270 -14.00 3.12 6.16
CA ASN A 270 -12.67 3.45 5.67
C ASN A 270 -11.80 2.19 5.45
N ILE A 271 -11.94 1.20 6.33
CA ILE A 271 -11.25 -0.09 6.19
C ILE A 271 -11.73 -0.82 4.93
N PHE A 272 -13.05 -0.85 4.69
CA PHE A 272 -13.62 -1.45 3.49
C PHE A 272 -13.15 -0.72 2.23
N ARG A 273 -13.24 0.61 2.19
CA ARG A 273 -12.78 1.45 1.07
C ARG A 273 -11.30 1.23 0.76
N GLN A 274 -10.44 1.23 1.78
CA GLN A 274 -9.01 0.99 1.62
C GLN A 274 -8.72 -0.44 1.17
N LEU A 275 -9.17 -1.44 1.91
CA LEU A 275 -8.71 -2.82 1.72
C LEU A 275 -9.45 -3.59 0.64
N ARG A 276 -10.71 -3.20 0.32
CA ARG A 276 -11.55 -3.85 -0.68
C ARG A 276 -11.70 -3.08 -1.97
N LEU A 277 -11.61 -1.74 -1.89
CA LEU A 277 -11.82 -0.87 -3.06
C LEU A 277 -10.55 -0.10 -3.45
N ASN A 278 -9.48 -0.26 -2.68
CA ASN A 278 -8.18 0.36 -2.96
C ASN A 278 -8.22 1.89 -3.05
N GLN A 279 -9.05 2.50 -2.21
CA GLN A 279 -9.09 3.96 -2.08
C GLN A 279 -8.09 4.47 -1.05
N TRP A 280 -7.42 5.57 -1.36
CA TRP A 280 -6.58 6.30 -0.43
C TRP A 280 -7.44 7.10 0.55
N VAL A 281 -7.62 6.58 1.77
CA VAL A 281 -8.42 7.21 2.82
C VAL A 281 -7.55 8.10 3.70
N LYS A 282 -8.11 9.21 4.19
CA LYS A 282 -7.35 10.14 5.04
C LYS A 282 -7.14 9.64 6.47
N GLN A 283 -7.96 8.67 6.91
CA GLN A 283 -7.90 8.09 8.25
C GLN A 283 -8.15 6.59 8.16
N SER A 284 -7.39 5.80 8.92
CA SER A 284 -7.60 4.34 9.01
C SER A 284 -8.91 3.99 9.71
N VAL A 285 -9.36 4.84 10.66
CA VAL A 285 -10.63 4.70 11.38
C VAL A 285 -11.36 6.03 11.32
N ARG A 286 -12.58 6.03 10.78
CA ARG A 286 -13.45 7.19 10.81
C ARG A 286 -14.18 7.22 12.15
N TRP A 287 -13.90 8.25 12.93
CA TRP A 287 -14.49 8.46 14.24
C TRP A 287 -15.96 8.95 14.15
N MET A 288 -16.26 9.81 13.16
CA MET A 288 -17.59 10.38 12.97
C MET A 288 -17.92 10.48 11.46
N PRO A 289 -19.13 10.07 11.03
CA PRO A 289 -19.59 10.31 9.66
C PRO A 289 -19.69 11.81 9.36
N MET A 290 -19.10 12.24 8.24
CA MET A 290 -19.07 13.67 7.88
C MET A 290 -20.45 14.24 7.55
N ASP A 291 -21.35 13.41 7.02
CA ASP A 291 -22.74 13.80 6.74
C ASP A 291 -23.53 14.12 8.03
N ILE A 292 -23.19 13.50 9.15
CA ILE A 292 -23.74 13.81 10.47
C ILE A 292 -23.07 15.08 11.00
N TRP A 293 -21.75 15.20 10.87
CA TRP A 293 -21.02 16.39 11.26
C TRP A 293 -21.52 17.64 10.53
N ASP A 294 -21.68 17.57 9.20
CA ASP A 294 -22.12 18.68 8.36
C ASP A 294 -23.54 19.12 8.68
N LYS A 295 -24.41 18.21 9.15
CA LYS A 295 -25.76 18.56 9.63
C LYS A 295 -25.75 19.40 10.93
N CYS A 296 -24.64 19.38 11.67
CA CYS A 296 -24.45 20.21 12.87
C CYS A 296 -23.90 21.61 12.51
N SER A 297 -23.60 21.89 11.26
CA SER A 297 -23.09 23.19 10.82
C SER A 297 -24.20 24.24 10.78
N PHE A 298 -23.94 25.41 11.34
CA PHE A 298 -24.81 26.58 11.25
C PHE A 298 -23.97 27.86 11.24
N GLU A 299 -24.54 28.93 10.73
CA GLU A 299 -23.87 30.24 10.72
C GLU A 299 -23.78 30.80 12.12
N VAL A 300 -22.54 30.98 12.60
CA VAL A 300 -22.26 31.53 13.93
C VAL A 300 -22.40 33.05 13.86
N ASN A 301 -23.30 33.63 14.68
CA ASN A 301 -23.41 35.06 14.85
C ASN A 301 -22.66 35.54 16.10
N PRO A 302 -21.49 36.19 15.96
CA PRO A 302 -20.65 36.59 17.09
C PRO A 302 -21.36 37.58 18.04
N GLU A 303 -22.24 38.42 17.54
CA GLU A 303 -22.96 39.41 18.36
C GLU A 303 -23.89 38.75 19.38
N LYS A 304 -24.49 37.58 19.01
CA LYS A 304 -25.34 36.81 19.94
C LYS A 304 -24.55 36.08 21.02
N LEU A 305 -23.25 35.97 20.84
CA LEU A 305 -22.34 35.29 21.79
C LEU A 305 -21.70 36.26 22.80
N LYS A 306 -21.76 37.57 22.57
CA LYS A 306 -21.20 38.58 23.46
C LYS A 306 -21.81 38.50 24.86
N GLY A 307 -20.96 38.46 25.88
CA GLY A 307 -21.37 38.39 27.29
C GLY A 307 -21.87 37.01 27.76
N ARG A 308 -21.83 36.01 26.92
CA ARG A 308 -22.13 34.61 27.32
C ARG A 308 -20.91 33.95 27.93
N GLU A 309 -21.14 33.08 28.89
CA GLU A 309 -20.11 32.18 29.43
C GLU A 309 -19.62 31.26 28.35
N CYS A 310 -18.30 31.08 28.22
CA CYS A 310 -17.71 30.15 27.27
C CYS A 310 -16.50 29.44 27.89
N TYR A 311 -16.21 28.27 27.36
CA TYR A 311 -15.03 27.47 27.69
C TYR A 311 -14.11 27.43 26.47
N GLY A 312 -12.83 27.71 26.67
CA GLY A 312 -11.82 27.72 25.62
C GLY A 312 -10.89 26.53 25.70
N GLY A 313 -10.63 25.89 24.57
CA GLY A 313 -9.59 24.89 24.40
C GLY A 313 -8.55 25.35 23.38
N LEU A 314 -7.27 25.30 23.74
CA LEU A 314 -6.15 25.64 22.86
C LEU A 314 -5.23 24.43 22.72
N ASP A 315 -4.99 24.02 21.49
CA ASP A 315 -4.01 23.01 21.12
C ASP A 315 -2.90 23.65 20.29
N LEU A 316 -1.67 23.61 20.82
CA LEU A 316 -0.51 24.22 20.19
C LEU A 316 0.37 23.16 19.56
N SER A 317 0.60 23.29 18.27
CA SER A 317 1.54 22.44 17.54
C SER A 317 2.99 22.84 17.79
N SER A 318 3.90 21.86 17.81
CA SER A 318 5.33 22.14 18.05
C SER A 318 6.16 22.18 16.77
N THR A 319 5.76 21.55 15.66
CA THR A 319 6.58 21.53 14.41
C THR A 319 5.81 21.33 13.11
N ASN A 320 4.89 20.39 12.97
CA ASN A 320 4.23 20.07 11.69
C ASN A 320 2.74 19.78 11.81
N ASP A 321 2.12 20.26 12.86
CA ASP A 321 0.71 20.01 13.16
C ASP A 321 -0.08 21.32 13.16
N ILE A 322 -1.41 21.25 13.21
CA ILE A 322 -2.29 22.42 13.17
C ILE A 322 -2.54 22.92 14.58
N THR A 323 -2.28 24.22 14.83
CA THR A 323 -2.74 24.88 16.04
C THR A 323 -4.24 25.12 15.96
N ALA A 324 -5.00 24.67 16.96
CA ALA A 324 -6.43 24.86 17.05
C ALA A 324 -6.85 25.62 18.32
N PHE A 325 -7.73 26.59 18.14
CA PHE A 325 -8.39 27.28 19.25
C PHE A 325 -9.91 27.09 19.11
N VAL A 326 -10.55 26.52 20.12
CA VAL A 326 -11.97 26.21 20.13
C VAL A 326 -12.66 26.87 21.31
N LEU A 327 -13.76 27.56 21.05
CA LEU A 327 -14.64 28.12 22.09
C LEU A 327 -15.96 27.36 22.13
N VAL A 328 -16.37 26.97 23.31
CA VAL A 328 -17.62 26.26 23.57
C VAL A 328 -18.53 27.15 24.38
N PHE A 329 -19.72 27.47 23.83
CA PHE A 329 -20.76 28.22 24.52
C PHE A 329 -21.83 27.24 24.99
N PRO A 330 -22.10 27.10 26.30
CA PRO A 330 -23.15 26.24 26.80
C PRO A 330 -24.53 26.62 26.22
N PRO A 331 -25.44 25.63 26.01
CA PRO A 331 -26.78 25.93 25.52
C PRO A 331 -27.54 26.82 26.51
N THR A 332 -28.32 27.75 25.97
CA THR A 332 -29.39 28.36 26.75
C THR A 332 -30.56 27.36 26.85
N PRO A 333 -31.42 27.47 27.88
CA PRO A 333 -32.52 26.52 28.08
C PRO A 333 -33.46 26.35 26.87
N THR A 334 -33.42 27.26 25.93
CA THR A 334 -34.24 27.30 24.70
C THR A 334 -33.51 26.86 23.43
N GLU A 335 -32.20 26.65 23.48
CA GLU A 335 -31.40 26.27 22.32
C GLU A 335 -30.84 24.84 22.51
N LYS A 336 -31.09 23.96 21.53
CA LYS A 336 -30.43 22.68 21.48
C LYS A 336 -29.04 22.89 20.87
N ILE A 337 -28.01 22.56 21.60
CA ILE A 337 -26.68 22.44 21.05
C ILE A 337 -26.41 20.97 20.81
N ASP A 338 -25.97 20.63 19.59
CA ASP A 338 -25.28 19.39 19.34
C ASP A 338 -23.86 19.47 19.91
N GLY A 339 -23.80 19.62 21.24
CA GLY A 339 -22.59 19.80 22.02
C GLY A 339 -21.74 18.54 22.18
N ALA A 340 -22.06 17.46 21.48
CA ALA A 340 -21.36 16.19 21.61
C ALA A 340 -19.86 16.33 21.29
N VAL A 341 -19.50 17.06 20.25
CA VAL A 341 -18.09 17.22 19.84
C VAL A 341 -17.33 18.11 20.81
N ALA A 342 -17.91 19.25 21.16
CA ALA A 342 -17.32 20.17 22.13
C ALA A 342 -17.21 19.55 23.52
N LEU A 343 -18.19 18.76 23.92
CA LEU A 343 -18.18 17.99 25.16
C LEU A 343 -17.11 16.91 25.16
N ILE A 344 -16.91 16.20 24.05
CA ILE A 344 -15.90 15.13 23.94
C ILE A 344 -14.49 15.73 23.97
N MET A 345 -14.23 16.82 23.28
CA MET A 345 -12.94 17.51 23.32
C MET A 345 -12.63 18.08 24.70
N ALA A 346 -13.62 18.66 25.40
CA ALA A 346 -13.47 19.16 26.76
C ALA A 346 -13.33 18.01 27.78
N LEU A 347 -14.06 16.90 27.61
CA LEU A 347 -13.94 15.69 28.42
C LEU A 347 -12.59 14.99 28.25
N ASP A 348 -12.09 14.83 27.04
CA ASP A 348 -10.77 14.24 26.81
C ASP A 348 -9.67 15.03 27.51
N ARG A 349 -9.73 16.36 27.49
CA ARG A 349 -8.80 17.22 28.23
C ARG A 349 -8.99 17.13 29.74
N SER A 350 -10.23 17.08 30.25
CA SER A 350 -10.49 16.99 31.69
C SER A 350 -10.07 15.65 32.30
N ILE A 351 -10.19 14.56 31.54
CA ILE A 351 -9.80 13.21 31.97
C ILE A 351 -8.27 13.07 31.99
N ARG A 352 -7.57 13.73 31.07
CA ARG A 352 -6.10 13.70 30.99
C ARG A 352 -5.41 14.63 31.98
N HIS A 353 -6.11 15.55 32.61
CA HIS A 353 -5.58 16.47 33.64
C HIS A 353 -6.04 16.08 35.04
N GLU A 354 -5.21 15.33 35.74
CA GLU A 354 -5.39 15.00 37.16
C GLU A 354 -5.09 16.15 38.13
N SER A 355 -4.61 17.32 37.67
CA SER A 355 -4.28 18.43 38.58
C SER A 355 -5.34 19.52 38.53
N LYS A 356 -5.91 19.84 39.69
CA LYS A 356 -6.89 20.94 39.93
C LYS A 356 -6.31 22.36 39.81
N GLU A 357 -5.03 22.53 39.50
CA GLU A 357 -4.38 23.86 39.40
C GLU A 357 -4.00 24.13 37.96
N SER A 358 -4.53 25.21 37.39
CA SER A 358 -4.15 25.68 36.06
C SER A 358 -2.66 26.12 36.05
N VAL A 359 -1.93 25.62 35.05
CA VAL A 359 -0.53 26.01 34.83
C VAL A 359 -0.41 27.54 34.59
N TYR A 360 -1.50 28.18 34.13
CA TYR A 360 -1.56 29.63 33.87
C TYR A 360 -1.77 30.48 35.13
N GLU A 361 -2.34 29.92 36.19
CA GLU A 361 -2.44 30.65 37.49
C GLU A 361 -1.08 30.85 38.12
N LYS A 362 -0.11 29.96 37.92
CA LYS A 362 1.25 30.06 38.45
C LYS A 362 2.19 30.88 37.57
N ARG A 363 1.96 31.01 36.25
CA ARG A 363 2.89 31.63 35.30
C ARG A 363 2.44 32.98 34.73
N GLY A 364 1.18 33.37 34.92
CA GLY A 364 0.61 34.60 34.34
C GLY A 364 0.61 34.60 32.80
N MET A 365 -0.47 35.06 32.17
CA MET A 365 -0.47 35.32 30.72
C MET A 365 0.42 36.51 30.42
N ARG A 366 1.51 36.37 29.69
CA ARG A 366 2.22 37.49 29.07
C ARG A 366 1.55 37.77 27.73
N SER A 367 0.81 38.89 27.67
CA SER A 367 0.39 39.45 26.38
C SER A 367 1.59 40.16 25.76
N PHE A 368 1.96 39.74 24.53
CA PHE A 368 2.82 40.59 23.68
C PHE A 368 1.86 41.45 22.85
N LEU A 369 1.82 42.74 23.19
CA LEU A 369 1.33 43.80 22.30
C LEU A 369 2.41 44.11 21.29
#